data_a479a87a8dd68daacc10f793ddaa9aef
#
_entry.id   a479a87a8dd68daacc10f793ddaa9aef
#
_cell.length_a   1.000
_cell.length_b   1.000
_cell.length_c   1.000
_cell.angle_alpha   90.00
_cell.angle_beta   90.00
_cell.angle_gamma   90.00
#
_symmetry.space_group_name_H-M   'P 1'
#
loop_
_entity.id
_entity.type
_entity.pdbx_description
1 polymer ?
#
loop_
_entity_poly.entity_id
_entity_poly.type
_entity_poly.pdbx_seq_one_letter_code
_entity_poly.pdbx_strand_id
1 'polypeptide(L)'
;MEKINYLPEVTNISPFGFWLLASGKEYFVSYKDYSVFENASIKDIANVVEDTEGNLHWPELDADIELAALENPQDYPLSYKA
;
A
#
# COMPACT_ATOMS: atom_id res chain seq x y z
N MET A 1 22.51 6.05 -17.77
CA MET A 1 21.83 6.74 -16.80
C MET A 1 21.41 5.79 -15.71
N GLU A 2 21.46 6.25 -14.62
CA GLU A 2 21.13 5.38 -13.58
C GLU A 2 19.65 5.30 -13.46
N LYS A 3 19.20 4.24 -12.93
CA LYS A 3 17.84 4.08 -12.73
C LYS A 3 17.40 4.75 -11.45
N ILE A 4 16.25 5.28 -11.47
CA ILE A 4 15.69 5.93 -10.32
C ILE A 4 14.88 4.94 -9.54
N ASN A 5 15.24 4.79 -8.28
CA ASN A 5 14.49 3.93 -7.40
C ASN A 5 13.47 4.76 -6.67
N TYR A 6 12.20 4.51 -6.98
CA TYR A 6 11.12 5.20 -6.31
C TYR A 6 10.71 4.37 -5.12
N LEU A 7 11.14 4.80 -3.96
CA LEU A 7 10.70 4.13 -2.76
C LEU A 7 9.27 4.55 -2.48
N PRO A 8 8.42 3.62 -2.11
CA PRO A 8 7.07 4.00 -1.75
C PRO A 8 7.08 4.86 -0.50
N GLU A 9 6.11 5.76 -0.44
CA GLU A 9 6.06 6.70 0.66
C GLU A 9 4.63 6.92 1.06
N VAL A 10 4.33 6.80 2.35
CA VAL A 10 3.02 7.12 2.86
C VAL A 10 2.99 8.63 3.09
N THR A 11 2.08 9.30 2.41
CA THR A 11 2.06 10.75 2.40
C THR A 11 1.01 11.34 3.32
N ASN A 12 -0.02 10.57 3.68
CA ASN A 12 -1.09 11.10 4.52
C ASN A 12 -1.85 9.95 5.14
N ILE A 13 -2.14 10.05 6.41
CA ILE A 13 -2.89 9.03 7.13
C ILE A 13 -4.14 9.67 7.69
N SER A 14 -5.28 9.05 7.45
CA SER A 14 -6.55 9.55 7.91
C SER A 14 -7.29 8.45 8.66
N PRO A 15 -8.45 8.79 9.25
CA PRO A 15 -9.24 7.75 9.92
C PRO A 15 -9.79 6.68 8.98
N PHE A 16 -9.78 6.94 7.68
CA PHE A 16 -10.38 6.00 6.73
C PHE A 16 -9.35 5.20 5.96
N GLY A 17 -8.10 5.60 5.97
CA GLY A 17 -7.08 4.93 5.22
C GLY A 17 -5.87 5.83 5.08
N PHE A 18 -4.98 5.48 4.17
CA PHE A 18 -3.81 6.31 3.97
C PHE A 18 -3.51 6.43 2.48
N TRP A 19 -2.82 7.52 2.15
CA TRP A 19 -2.36 7.76 0.79
C TRP A 19 -0.93 7.27 0.66
N LEU A 20 -0.66 6.65 -0.45
CA LEU A 20 0.63 6.03 -0.72
C LEU A 20 1.12 6.47 -2.08
N LEU A 21 2.34 6.97 -2.10
CA LEU A 21 2.99 7.32 -3.35
C LEU A 21 3.87 6.16 -3.75
N ALA A 22 3.60 5.58 -4.90
CA ALA A 22 4.38 4.44 -5.40
C ALA A 22 4.45 4.52 -6.90
N SER A 23 5.63 4.32 -7.45
CA SER A 23 5.86 4.36 -8.89
C SER A 23 5.35 5.66 -9.51
N GLY A 24 5.51 6.75 -8.79
CA GLY A 24 5.13 8.06 -9.30
C GLY A 24 3.66 8.39 -9.26
N LYS A 25 2.84 7.56 -8.66
CA LYS A 25 1.41 7.78 -8.55
C LYS A 25 0.96 7.66 -7.12
N GLU A 26 -0.14 8.31 -6.81
CA GLU A 26 -0.71 8.21 -5.47
C GLU A 26 -1.89 7.28 -5.47
N TYR A 27 -1.96 6.45 -4.45
CA TYR A 27 -3.04 5.48 -4.28
C TYR A 27 -3.60 5.60 -2.88
N PHE A 28 -4.89 5.39 -2.76
CA PHE A 28 -5.53 5.39 -1.45
C PHE A 28 -5.76 3.96 -1.01
N VAL A 29 -5.27 3.63 0.18
CA VAL A 29 -5.43 2.31 0.77
C VAL A 29 -6.41 2.45 1.92
N SER A 30 -7.62 1.92 1.73
CA SER A 30 -8.67 2.09 2.73
C SER A 30 -8.59 0.99 3.77
N TYR A 31 -8.90 1.35 5.01
CA TYR A 31 -8.94 0.34 6.08
C TYR A 31 -10.10 -0.62 5.90
N LYS A 32 -11.13 -0.16 5.20
CA LYS A 32 -12.27 -1.03 4.95
C LYS A 32 -11.86 -2.22 4.10
N ASP A 33 -11.01 -1.96 3.12
CA ASP A 33 -10.57 -3.02 2.23
C ASP A 33 -9.33 -3.75 2.74
N TYR A 34 -8.53 -3.07 3.51
CA TYR A 34 -7.27 -3.62 4.02
C TYR A 34 -7.22 -3.41 5.52
N SER A 35 -8.00 -4.22 6.23
CA SER A 35 -8.22 -3.99 7.65
C SER A 35 -6.99 -4.21 8.50
N VAL A 36 -5.97 -4.85 7.96
CA VAL A 36 -4.74 -5.06 8.71
C VAL A 36 -4.11 -3.75 9.15
N PHE A 37 -4.39 -2.65 8.43
CA PHE A 37 -3.81 -1.36 8.76
C PHE A 37 -4.61 -0.59 9.79
N GLU A 38 -5.81 -1.01 10.08
CA GLU A 38 -6.74 -0.18 10.85
C GLU A 38 -6.20 0.14 12.24
N ASN A 39 -5.57 -0.83 12.88
CA ASN A 39 -5.05 -0.64 14.21
C ASN A 39 -3.52 -0.61 14.23
N ALA A 40 -2.91 -0.43 13.08
CA ALA A 40 -1.45 -0.41 13.00
C ALA A 40 -0.95 0.96 13.42
N SER A 41 0.28 0.99 13.90
CA SER A 41 0.89 2.25 14.27
C SER A 41 1.29 3.01 13.01
N ILE A 42 1.44 4.32 13.16
CA ILE A 42 1.90 5.15 12.05
C ILE A 42 3.26 4.67 11.55
N LYS A 43 4.13 4.31 12.47
CA LYS A 43 5.46 3.84 12.11
C LYS A 43 5.38 2.57 11.26
N ASP A 44 4.50 1.66 11.62
CA ASP A 44 4.40 0.41 10.88
C ASP A 44 3.77 0.62 9.51
N ILE A 45 2.80 1.52 9.41
CA ILE A 45 2.18 1.84 8.13
C ILE A 45 3.20 2.51 7.21
N ALA A 46 4.05 3.36 7.76
CA ALA A 46 5.04 4.06 6.95
C ALA A 46 6.19 3.16 6.50
N ASN A 47 6.36 2.01 7.13
CA ASN A 47 7.46 1.11 6.80
C ASN A 47 7.05 0.18 5.67
N VAL A 48 7.09 0.68 4.46
CA VAL A 48 6.66 -0.07 3.27
C VAL A 48 7.82 -0.12 2.29
N VAL A 49 7.96 -1.25 1.63
CA VAL A 49 8.98 -1.43 0.59
C VAL A 49 8.30 -1.98 -0.65
N GLU A 50 8.93 -1.79 -1.78
CA GLU A 50 8.42 -2.27 -3.06
C GLU A 50 9.45 -3.20 -3.68
N ASP A 51 9.02 -4.39 -4.13
CA ASP A 51 9.94 -5.29 -4.78
C ASP A 51 10.00 -4.99 -6.27
N THR A 52 10.79 -5.77 -7.00
CA THR A 52 11.02 -5.49 -8.41
C THR A 52 9.82 -5.82 -9.29
N GLU A 53 8.84 -6.49 -8.73
CA GLU A 53 7.65 -6.87 -9.50
C GLU A 53 6.45 -6.00 -9.21
N GLY A 54 6.65 -4.94 -8.44
CA GLY A 54 5.55 -4.03 -8.15
C GLY A 54 4.69 -4.46 -6.99
N ASN A 55 5.20 -5.30 -6.11
CA ASN A 55 4.47 -5.68 -4.92
C ASN A 55 4.92 -4.82 -3.77
N LEU A 56 3.95 -4.33 -3.01
CA LEU A 56 4.20 -3.53 -1.84
C LEU A 56 4.16 -4.43 -0.61
N HIS A 57 5.10 -4.21 0.29
CA HIS A 57 5.25 -5.11 1.43
C HIS A 57 5.47 -4.30 2.70
N TRP A 58 4.74 -4.65 3.74
CA TRP A 58 4.87 -4.05 5.05
C TRP A 58 5.42 -5.08 6.01
N PRO A 59 6.74 -5.06 6.26
CA PRO A 59 7.35 -6.16 7.04
C PRO A 59 6.80 -6.30 8.46
N GLU A 60 6.50 -5.18 9.11
CA GLU A 60 6.05 -5.25 10.49
C GLU A 60 4.63 -5.77 10.61
N LEU A 61 3.86 -5.67 9.53
CA LEU A 61 2.47 -6.09 9.54
C LEU A 61 2.25 -7.37 8.77
N ASP A 62 3.30 -7.88 8.15
CA ASP A 62 3.20 -9.09 7.32
C ASP A 62 2.10 -8.93 6.28
N ALA A 63 2.06 -7.75 5.65
CA ALA A 63 1.03 -7.42 4.69
C ALA A 63 1.66 -7.19 3.33
N ASP A 64 0.96 -7.59 2.29
CA ASP A 64 1.40 -7.42 0.91
C ASP A 64 0.24 -6.91 0.08
N ILE A 65 0.52 -5.97 -0.81
CA ILE A 65 -0.46 -5.48 -1.77
C ILE A 65 0.21 -5.38 -3.13
N GLU A 66 -0.42 -5.98 -4.14
CA GLU A 66 0.05 -5.80 -5.49
C GLU A 66 -0.37 -4.43 -5.98
N LEU A 67 0.58 -3.69 -6.55
CA LEU A 67 0.28 -2.37 -7.05
C LEU A 67 -0.84 -2.41 -8.09
N ALA A 68 -0.88 -3.47 -8.90
CA ALA A 68 -1.92 -3.60 -9.90
C ALA A 68 -3.31 -3.65 -9.27
N ALA A 69 -3.42 -4.20 -8.07
CA ALA A 69 -4.73 -4.26 -7.41
C ALA A 69 -5.20 -2.87 -7.02
N LEU A 70 -4.28 -1.98 -6.69
CA LEU A 70 -4.65 -0.62 -6.38
C LEU A 70 -4.98 0.18 -7.63
N GLU A 71 -4.37 -0.18 -8.75
CA GLU A 71 -4.64 0.52 -10.00
C GLU A 71 -5.95 0.10 -10.64
N ASN A 72 -6.29 -1.16 -10.50
CA ASN A 72 -7.48 -1.72 -11.15
C ASN A 72 -8.27 -2.54 -10.16
N PRO A 73 -8.90 -1.89 -9.19
CA PRO A 73 -9.58 -2.64 -8.12
C PRO A 73 -10.66 -3.59 -8.62
N GLN A 74 -11.31 -3.24 -9.72
CA GLN A 74 -12.38 -4.11 -10.20
C GLN A 74 -11.85 -5.42 -10.77
N ASP A 75 -10.57 -5.46 -11.17
CA ASP A 75 -9.98 -6.70 -11.65
C ASP A 75 -9.47 -7.58 -10.53
N TYR A 76 -9.46 -7.04 -9.31
CA TYR A 76 -8.92 -7.77 -8.15
C TYR A 76 -9.91 -7.67 -7.01
N PRO A 77 -11.03 -8.37 -7.13
CA PRO A 77 -12.02 -8.31 -6.05
C PRO A 77 -11.40 -8.78 -4.75
N LEU A 78 -11.78 -8.12 -3.68
CA LEU A 78 -11.23 -8.45 -2.38
C LEU A 78 -12.07 -9.55 -1.77
N SER A 79 -11.67 -10.76 -2.02
CA SER A 79 -12.47 -11.90 -1.59
C SER A 79 -12.51 -12.03 -0.08
N TYR A 80 -11.52 -11.48 0.61
CA TYR A 80 -11.52 -11.55 2.05
C TYR A 80 -12.26 -10.39 2.69
N LYS A 81 -12.81 -9.54 1.90
CA LYS A 81 -13.56 -8.44 2.44
C LYS A 81 -14.85 -8.96 3.03
N ALA A 82 -15.07 -8.64 4.25
CA ALA A 82 -16.26 -9.15 4.93
C ALA A 82 -17.49 -8.43 4.43
#